data_7b1a6f6c5c057963d241f1ebcbaec180
#
_entry.id   7b1a6f6c5c057963d241f1ebcbaec180
#
_cell.length_a   1.000
_cell.length_b   1.000
_cell.length_c   1.000
_cell.angle_alpha   90.00
_cell.angle_beta   90.00
_cell.angle_gamma   90.00
#
_symmetry.space_group_name_H-M   'P 1'
#
loop_
_entity.id
_entity.type
_entity.pdbx_description
1 polymer ?
#
loop_
_entity_poly.entity_id
_entity_poly.type
_entity_poly.pdbx_seq_one_letter_code
_entity_poly.pdbx_strand_id
1 'polypeptide(L)'
;IDSLWTVEMAIPIKPLIGFKNRPKTAPKEGEQWRINFSRVQWDHDIIEGQYDRKKENDKYLREYNWVWSNQKVINMHEPEKWGFLQFTEQESSNGIEFIEDKDIYIKQIAFALFRRTRYGDLKYLGKETQGITKDIIVTYEKDKTLNVLFNKTHFGFEYKLKSPITERTYIINQEGTLRQL
;
A
#
# COMPACT_ATOMS: atom_id res chain seq x y z
N ILE A 1 -23.83 -7.49 -28.13
CA ILE A 1 -23.01 -8.02 -27.01
C ILE A 1 -22.02 -6.91 -26.66
N ASP A 2 -22.14 -6.38 -25.45
CA ASP A 2 -21.22 -5.36 -24.97
C ASP A 2 -19.84 -5.98 -24.75
N SER A 3 -18.83 -5.39 -25.35
CA SER A 3 -17.44 -5.87 -25.28
C SER A 3 -16.61 -5.16 -24.21
N LEU A 4 -17.11 -4.03 -23.68
CA LEU A 4 -16.46 -3.25 -22.63
C LEU A 4 -17.48 -2.44 -21.83
N TRP A 5 -17.05 -1.96 -20.69
CA TRP A 5 -17.77 -0.96 -19.90
C TRP A 5 -16.77 0.08 -19.39
N THR A 6 -17.25 1.28 -19.14
CA THR A 6 -16.47 2.39 -18.63
C THR A 6 -17.06 2.89 -17.32
N VAL A 7 -16.20 3.48 -16.50
CA VAL A 7 -16.61 4.16 -15.25
C VAL A 7 -16.04 5.55 -15.25
N GLU A 8 -16.88 6.54 -15.04
CA GLU A 8 -16.49 7.92 -14.80
C GLU A 8 -16.78 8.27 -13.34
N MET A 9 -15.81 8.89 -12.67
CA MET A 9 -15.93 9.25 -11.26
C MET A 9 -15.47 10.69 -11.04
N ALA A 10 -16.29 11.48 -10.38
CA ALA A 10 -15.89 12.78 -9.84
C ALA A 10 -15.60 12.62 -8.34
N ILE A 11 -14.34 12.76 -7.96
CA ILE A 11 -13.90 12.57 -6.57
C ILE A 11 -13.58 13.94 -5.97
N PRO A 12 -14.39 14.46 -5.02
CA PRO A 12 -14.10 15.73 -4.36
C PRO A 12 -12.78 15.61 -3.55
N ILE A 13 -11.88 16.55 -3.74
CA ILE A 13 -10.59 16.55 -3.02
C ILE A 13 -10.76 16.92 -1.54
N LYS A 14 -11.70 17.84 -1.23
CA LYS A 14 -11.90 18.36 0.13
C LYS A 14 -12.07 17.28 1.22
N PRO A 15 -12.86 16.20 1.05
CA PRO A 15 -12.93 15.12 2.04
C PRO A 15 -11.68 14.26 2.16
N LEU A 16 -10.78 14.31 1.16
CA LEU A 16 -9.57 13.50 1.13
C LEU A 16 -8.38 14.17 1.80
N ILE A 17 -8.45 15.48 2.05
CA ILE A 17 -7.39 16.25 2.71
C ILE A 17 -7.72 16.53 4.17
N GLY A 18 -6.70 16.86 4.97
CA GLY A 18 -6.85 17.28 6.36
C GLY A 18 -7.30 16.20 7.35
N PHE A 19 -7.48 14.95 6.92
CA PHE A 19 -7.87 13.87 7.82
C PHE A 19 -6.64 13.17 8.39
N LYS A 20 -6.53 13.12 9.71
CA LYS A 20 -5.38 12.55 10.44
C LYS A 20 -4.06 13.18 9.97
N ASN A 21 -3.18 12.38 9.39
CA ASN A 21 -1.85 12.78 8.92
C ASN A 21 -1.82 13.17 7.43
N ARG A 22 -2.96 13.39 6.80
CA ARG A 22 -3.03 13.79 5.39
C ARG A 22 -2.72 15.28 5.23
N PRO A 23 -2.20 15.70 4.06
CA PRO A 23 -2.03 17.11 3.75
C PRO A 23 -3.33 17.89 3.94
N LYS A 24 -3.21 19.14 4.38
CA LYS A 24 -4.37 20.06 4.56
C LYS A 24 -4.71 20.85 3.31
N THR A 25 -3.90 20.69 2.27
CA THR A 25 -4.03 21.41 1.00
C THR A 25 -4.35 20.43 -0.12
N ALA A 26 -4.89 20.92 -1.22
CA ALA A 26 -5.04 20.15 -2.45
C ALA A 26 -3.68 19.64 -2.94
N PRO A 27 -3.64 18.52 -3.67
CA PRO A 27 -2.41 18.01 -4.25
C PRO A 27 -1.74 19.06 -5.15
N LYS A 28 -0.42 19.05 -5.17
CA LYS A 28 0.41 19.94 -5.99
C LYS A 28 0.93 19.22 -7.23
N GLU A 29 1.48 19.99 -8.16
CA GLU A 29 2.19 19.45 -9.33
C GLU A 29 3.23 18.41 -8.91
N GLY A 30 3.20 17.23 -9.54
CA GLY A 30 4.09 16.12 -9.26
C GLY A 30 3.82 15.35 -7.96
N GLU A 31 2.86 15.79 -7.12
CA GLU A 31 2.50 15.06 -5.90
C GLU A 31 1.91 13.69 -6.25
N GLN A 32 2.27 12.67 -5.48
CA GLN A 32 1.83 11.31 -5.73
C GLN A 32 1.04 10.74 -4.55
N TRP A 33 -0.08 10.11 -4.86
CA TRP A 33 -0.87 9.34 -3.91
C TRP A 33 -0.91 7.87 -4.30
N ARG A 34 -1.18 7.01 -3.32
CA ARG A 34 -1.48 5.61 -3.56
C ARG A 34 -2.97 5.46 -3.85
N ILE A 35 -3.27 4.72 -4.92
CA ILE A 35 -4.64 4.43 -5.33
C ILE A 35 -4.75 2.96 -5.75
N ASN A 36 -5.90 2.38 -5.54
CA ASN A 36 -6.24 1.07 -6.07
C ASN A 36 -7.66 1.08 -6.62
N PHE A 37 -7.84 0.53 -7.80
CA PHE A 37 -9.13 0.22 -8.37
C PHE A 37 -9.31 -1.29 -8.36
N SER A 38 -10.39 -1.76 -7.77
CA SER A 38 -10.73 -3.16 -7.75
C SER A 38 -12.12 -3.39 -8.32
N ARG A 39 -12.29 -4.51 -8.98
CA ARG A 39 -13.57 -5.02 -9.44
C ARG A 39 -13.86 -6.33 -8.76
N VAL A 40 -15.06 -6.45 -8.21
CA VAL A 40 -15.58 -7.70 -7.70
C VAL A 40 -16.62 -8.21 -8.68
N GLN A 41 -16.52 -9.47 -9.08
CA GLN A 41 -17.45 -10.11 -9.99
C GLN A 41 -17.86 -11.47 -9.42
N TRP A 42 -19.15 -11.77 -9.56
CA TRP A 42 -19.73 -13.07 -9.23
C TRP A 42 -20.28 -13.72 -10.49
N ASP A 43 -20.22 -15.03 -10.55
CA ASP A 43 -20.98 -15.78 -11.52
C ASP A 43 -22.47 -15.72 -11.15
N HIS A 44 -23.31 -15.60 -12.17
CA HIS A 44 -24.75 -15.49 -12.03
C HIS A 44 -25.43 -16.51 -12.91
N ASP A 45 -26.56 -17.02 -12.43
CA ASP A 45 -27.58 -17.70 -13.21
C ASP A 45 -28.72 -16.71 -13.51
N ILE A 46 -29.44 -16.90 -14.59
CA ILE A 46 -30.65 -16.13 -14.90
C ILE A 46 -31.84 -17.00 -14.56
N ILE A 47 -32.58 -16.64 -13.49
CA ILE A 47 -33.75 -17.35 -13.02
C ILE A 47 -34.94 -16.39 -13.16
N GLU A 48 -35.95 -16.80 -13.94
CA GLU A 48 -37.15 -15.99 -14.19
C GLU A 48 -36.85 -14.56 -14.67
N GLY A 49 -35.76 -14.40 -15.45
CA GLY A 49 -35.34 -13.11 -15.99
C GLY A 49 -34.57 -12.21 -15.01
N GLN A 50 -34.22 -12.70 -13.82
CA GLN A 50 -33.42 -12.00 -12.82
C GLN A 50 -32.06 -12.64 -12.64
N TYR A 51 -31.04 -11.81 -12.33
CA TYR A 51 -29.70 -12.31 -11.99
C TYR A 51 -29.69 -12.81 -10.54
N ASP A 52 -29.36 -14.10 -10.34
CA ASP A 52 -29.09 -14.67 -9.03
C ASP A 52 -27.62 -15.14 -8.97
N ARG A 53 -26.97 -14.99 -7.83
CA ARG A 53 -25.59 -15.47 -7.65
C ARG A 53 -25.56 -16.99 -7.77
N LYS A 54 -24.64 -17.48 -8.58
CA LYS A 54 -24.50 -18.92 -8.82
C LYS A 54 -24.13 -19.67 -7.55
N LYS A 55 -24.78 -20.82 -7.37
CA LYS A 55 -24.52 -21.74 -6.26
C LYS A 55 -24.02 -23.08 -6.78
N GLU A 56 -23.19 -23.71 -5.97
CA GLU A 56 -22.80 -25.10 -6.13
C GLU A 56 -22.94 -25.79 -4.78
N ASN A 57 -23.69 -26.89 -4.72
CA ASN A 57 -24.02 -27.59 -3.47
C ASN A 57 -24.64 -26.66 -2.40
N ASP A 58 -25.62 -25.83 -2.80
CA ASP A 58 -26.32 -24.84 -1.97
C ASP A 58 -25.45 -23.74 -1.37
N LYS A 59 -24.19 -23.64 -1.80
CA LYS A 59 -23.27 -22.55 -1.38
C LYS A 59 -22.98 -21.63 -2.55
N TYR A 60 -23.00 -20.31 -2.29
CA TYR A 60 -22.59 -19.33 -3.28
C TYR A 60 -21.14 -19.56 -3.70
N LEU A 61 -20.89 -19.50 -5.01
CA LEU A 61 -19.54 -19.47 -5.53
C LEU A 61 -18.80 -18.22 -5.02
N ARG A 62 -17.48 -18.35 -4.90
CA ARG A 62 -16.63 -17.24 -4.53
C ARG A 62 -16.60 -16.18 -5.63
N GLU A 63 -16.42 -14.95 -5.22
CA GLU A 63 -16.18 -13.84 -6.12
C GLU A 63 -14.80 -13.89 -6.76
N TYR A 64 -14.70 -13.28 -7.92
CA TYR A 64 -13.42 -12.92 -8.55
C TYR A 64 -13.07 -11.49 -8.17
N ASN A 65 -11.87 -11.29 -7.65
CA ASN A 65 -11.34 -9.99 -7.29
C ASN A 65 -10.23 -9.61 -8.26
N TRP A 66 -10.43 -8.53 -8.98
CA TRP A 66 -9.50 -8.02 -9.96
C TRP A 66 -9.00 -6.66 -9.51
N VAL A 67 -7.72 -6.40 -9.69
CA VAL A 67 -7.10 -5.11 -9.38
C VAL A 67 -6.38 -4.58 -10.63
N TRP A 68 -6.39 -3.28 -10.79
CA TRP A 68 -5.76 -2.63 -11.97
C TRP A 68 -4.23 -2.69 -11.92
N SER A 69 -3.65 -2.79 -10.73
CA SER A 69 -2.20 -2.87 -10.51
C SER A 69 -1.91 -4.06 -9.59
N ASN A 70 -0.98 -4.92 -10.02
CA ASN A 70 -0.64 -6.13 -9.27
C ASN A 70 0.03 -5.78 -7.94
N GLN A 71 -0.72 -5.88 -6.86
CA GLN A 71 -0.24 -5.64 -5.49
C GLN A 71 0.48 -6.82 -4.85
N LYS A 72 0.53 -8.00 -5.51
CA LYS A 72 1.21 -9.24 -5.07
C LYS A 72 0.75 -9.76 -3.69
N VAL A 73 -0.35 -9.26 -3.17
CA VAL A 73 -1.00 -9.69 -1.92
C VAL A 73 -2.51 -9.73 -2.12
N ILE A 74 -3.20 -10.64 -1.42
CA ILE A 74 -4.66 -10.72 -1.46
C ILE A 74 -5.28 -9.61 -0.59
N ASN A 75 -4.58 -9.21 0.47
CA ASN A 75 -5.06 -8.17 1.38
C ASN A 75 -5.04 -6.78 0.73
N MET A 76 -6.21 -6.27 0.39
CA MET A 76 -6.36 -4.93 -0.21
C MET A 76 -6.07 -3.78 0.76
N HIS A 77 -5.93 -4.05 2.06
CA HIS A 77 -5.63 -3.05 3.09
C HIS A 77 -4.13 -2.82 3.28
N GLU A 78 -3.35 -3.01 2.23
CA GLU A 78 -1.92 -2.72 2.18
C GLU A 78 -1.63 -1.60 1.16
N PRO A 79 -1.93 -0.33 1.48
CA PRO A 79 -1.82 0.77 0.51
C PRO A 79 -0.40 0.98 -0.01
N GLU A 80 0.62 0.53 0.70
CA GLU A 80 2.00 0.53 0.21
C GLU A 80 2.23 -0.37 -1.02
N LYS A 81 1.27 -1.24 -1.33
CA LYS A 81 1.26 -2.13 -2.52
C LYS A 81 0.42 -1.59 -3.68
N TRP A 82 -0.38 -0.56 -3.44
CA TRP A 82 -1.24 0.03 -4.46
C TRP A 82 -0.43 0.75 -5.54
N GLY A 83 -1.05 1.01 -6.68
CA GLY A 83 -0.46 1.85 -7.72
C GLY A 83 -0.32 3.30 -7.30
N PHE A 84 0.26 4.10 -8.17
CA PHE A 84 0.46 5.53 -7.96
C PHE A 84 -0.47 6.36 -8.83
N LEU A 85 -0.96 7.44 -8.28
CA LEU A 85 -1.59 8.55 -8.97
C LEU A 85 -0.68 9.76 -8.82
N GLN A 86 -0.21 10.34 -9.93
CA GLN A 86 0.54 11.59 -9.94
C GLN A 86 -0.37 12.73 -10.38
N PHE A 87 -0.36 13.80 -9.63
CA PHE A 87 -1.14 15.00 -9.93
C PHE A 87 -0.38 15.94 -10.83
N THR A 88 -1.12 16.62 -11.71
CA THR A 88 -0.60 17.67 -12.58
C THR A 88 -1.60 18.81 -12.69
N GLU A 89 -1.10 20.04 -12.87
CA GLU A 89 -1.90 21.23 -13.17
C GLU A 89 -2.13 21.41 -14.68
N GLN A 90 -1.52 20.57 -15.51
CA GLN A 90 -1.68 20.62 -16.97
C GLN A 90 -3.03 19.99 -17.37
N GLU A 91 -3.68 20.58 -18.38
CA GLU A 91 -4.98 20.08 -18.89
C GLU A 91 -4.86 18.70 -19.58
N SER A 92 -3.67 18.32 -20.02
CA SER A 92 -3.42 17.05 -20.69
C SER A 92 -2.25 16.31 -20.03
N SER A 93 -2.36 15.00 -19.93
CA SER A 93 -1.26 14.15 -19.48
C SER A 93 -0.17 13.92 -20.54
N ASN A 94 -0.35 14.42 -21.78
CA ASN A 94 0.61 14.26 -22.84
C ASN A 94 1.90 15.03 -22.51
N GLY A 95 3.03 14.32 -22.52
CA GLY A 95 4.34 14.91 -22.24
C GLY A 95 4.68 15.06 -20.77
N ILE A 96 3.79 14.60 -19.86
CA ILE A 96 4.10 14.58 -18.42
C ILE A 96 4.87 13.30 -18.12
N GLU A 97 6.07 13.46 -17.57
CA GLU A 97 6.88 12.34 -17.13
C GLU A 97 6.44 11.89 -15.73
N PHE A 98 6.27 10.58 -15.56
CA PHE A 98 5.97 10.00 -14.24
C PHE A 98 7.24 9.97 -13.39
N ILE A 99 7.16 10.53 -12.19
CA ILE A 99 8.29 10.61 -11.25
C ILE A 99 8.41 9.27 -10.51
N GLU A 100 9.44 8.49 -10.85
CA GLU A 100 9.70 7.23 -10.17
C GLU A 100 10.23 7.42 -8.76
N ASP A 101 9.63 6.73 -7.80
CA ASP A 101 10.12 6.66 -6.43
C ASP A 101 11.27 5.64 -6.33
N LYS A 102 12.52 6.11 -6.41
CA LYS A 102 13.71 5.27 -6.34
C LYS A 102 13.83 4.45 -5.04
N ASP A 103 13.13 4.86 -3.98
CA ASP A 103 13.14 4.21 -2.66
C ASP A 103 11.90 3.33 -2.41
N ILE A 104 11.12 3.03 -3.43
CA ILE A 104 9.89 2.25 -3.28
C ILE A 104 10.11 0.92 -2.55
N TYR A 105 11.18 0.19 -2.87
CA TYR A 105 11.49 -1.08 -2.23
C TYR A 105 11.88 -0.91 -0.76
N ILE A 106 12.63 0.14 -0.42
CA ILE A 106 13.01 0.45 0.96
C ILE A 106 11.78 0.76 1.81
N LYS A 107 10.85 1.55 1.26
CA LYS A 107 9.57 1.84 1.90
C LYS A 107 8.72 0.57 2.07
N GLN A 108 8.67 -0.30 1.07
CA GLN A 108 7.98 -1.58 1.17
C GLN A 108 8.59 -2.52 2.23
N ILE A 109 9.92 -2.56 2.35
CA ILE A 109 10.62 -3.30 3.42
C ILE A 109 10.20 -2.75 4.78
N ALA A 110 10.18 -1.42 4.95
CA ALA A 110 9.75 -0.80 6.20
C ALA A 110 8.33 -1.24 6.60
N PHE A 111 7.37 -1.17 5.69
CA PHE A 111 6.00 -1.64 5.95
C PHE A 111 5.92 -3.15 6.20
N ALA A 112 6.71 -3.97 5.50
CA ALA A 112 6.78 -5.40 5.75
C ALA A 112 7.28 -5.71 7.18
N LEU A 113 8.34 -5.04 7.63
CA LEU A 113 8.85 -5.18 8.99
C LEU A 113 7.82 -4.75 10.04
N PHE A 114 7.16 -3.61 9.82
CA PHE A 114 6.06 -3.16 10.67
C PHE A 114 4.96 -4.22 10.80
N ARG A 115 4.46 -4.75 9.67
CA ARG A 115 3.38 -5.76 9.66
C ARG A 115 3.81 -7.07 10.31
N ARG A 116 5.02 -7.55 10.03
CA ARG A 116 5.57 -8.77 10.63
C ARG A 116 5.72 -8.64 12.15
N THR A 117 6.12 -7.45 12.64
CA THR A 117 6.22 -7.18 14.07
C THR A 117 4.86 -6.99 14.73
N ARG A 118 3.92 -6.36 14.04
CA ARG A 118 2.57 -6.11 14.59
C ARG A 118 1.69 -7.36 14.55
N TYR A 119 1.72 -8.11 13.46
CA TYR A 119 0.75 -9.17 13.16
C TYR A 119 1.38 -10.52 12.82
N GLY A 120 2.69 -10.58 12.57
CA GLY A 120 3.38 -11.75 12.02
C GLY A 120 4.39 -12.40 12.96
N ASP A 121 5.40 -12.97 12.34
CA ASP A 121 6.45 -13.79 12.95
C ASP A 121 7.48 -13.00 13.78
N LEU A 122 7.58 -11.69 13.58
CA LEU A 122 8.46 -10.81 14.37
C LEU A 122 7.77 -10.21 15.61
N LYS A 123 6.61 -10.71 16.02
CA LYS A 123 5.91 -10.22 17.22
C LYS A 123 6.76 -10.23 18.49
N TYR A 124 7.74 -11.11 18.57
CA TYR A 124 8.65 -11.19 19.71
C TYR A 124 9.46 -9.89 19.89
N LEU A 125 9.83 -9.21 18.80
CA LEU A 125 10.53 -7.92 18.86
C LEU A 125 9.67 -6.84 19.54
N GLY A 126 8.37 -6.83 19.27
CA GLY A 126 7.44 -5.92 19.91
C GLY A 126 7.32 -6.10 21.43
N LYS A 127 7.74 -7.27 21.96
CA LYS A 127 7.72 -7.61 23.38
C LYS A 127 9.06 -7.42 24.09
N GLU A 128 10.09 -6.97 23.38
CA GLU A 128 11.41 -6.68 23.95
C GLU A 128 11.35 -5.62 25.03
N THR A 129 12.38 -5.57 25.86
CA THR A 129 12.54 -4.54 26.90
C THR A 129 12.77 -3.18 26.25
N GLN A 130 12.16 -2.15 26.83
CA GLN A 130 12.37 -0.76 26.40
C GLN A 130 13.87 -0.41 26.38
N GLY A 131 14.27 0.32 25.33
CA GLY A 131 15.66 0.75 25.12
C GLY A 131 16.53 -0.27 24.39
N ILE A 132 16.02 -1.48 24.13
CA ILE A 132 16.75 -2.46 23.32
C ILE A 132 16.82 -2.00 21.87
N THR A 133 18.02 -2.05 21.30
CA THR A 133 18.28 -1.88 19.86
C THR A 133 18.85 -3.17 19.26
N LYS A 134 18.48 -3.46 18.04
CA LYS A 134 18.97 -4.65 17.30
C LYS A 134 19.23 -4.31 15.84
N ASP A 135 20.36 -4.70 15.32
CA ASP A 135 20.63 -4.70 13.89
C ASP A 135 19.99 -5.93 13.26
N ILE A 136 19.21 -5.71 12.22
CA ILE A 136 18.51 -6.75 11.46
C ILE A 136 18.96 -6.66 10.02
N ILE A 137 19.43 -7.78 9.47
CA ILE A 137 19.75 -7.88 8.06
C ILE A 137 18.52 -8.39 7.31
N VAL A 138 18.05 -7.61 6.36
CA VAL A 138 16.93 -7.97 5.48
C VAL A 138 17.48 -8.27 4.09
N THR A 139 17.24 -9.48 3.58
CA THR A 139 17.52 -9.81 2.18
C THR A 139 16.32 -9.46 1.31
N TYR A 140 16.57 -8.78 0.21
CA TYR A 140 15.57 -8.41 -0.79
C TYR A 140 16.16 -8.56 -2.19
N GLU A 141 15.33 -8.64 -3.23
CA GLU A 141 15.76 -8.78 -4.63
C GLU A 141 16.94 -9.76 -4.81
N LYS A 142 16.68 -11.05 -4.60
CA LYS A 142 17.62 -12.17 -4.72
C LYS A 142 18.75 -12.11 -3.68
N ASP A 143 19.71 -11.20 -3.83
CA ASP A 143 20.95 -11.24 -3.03
C ASP A 143 21.27 -9.88 -2.37
N LYS A 144 20.46 -8.85 -2.58
CA LYS A 144 20.68 -7.55 -1.95
C LYS A 144 20.29 -7.61 -0.48
N THR A 145 21.11 -7.04 0.37
CA THR A 145 20.86 -6.95 1.80
C THR A 145 20.74 -5.49 2.24
N LEU A 146 19.91 -5.26 3.25
CA LEU A 146 19.74 -3.97 3.90
C LEU A 146 19.93 -4.15 5.40
N ASN A 147 20.81 -3.35 6.00
CA ASN A 147 20.92 -3.24 7.45
C ASN A 147 19.83 -2.32 7.97
N VAL A 148 19.03 -2.82 8.89
CA VAL A 148 17.90 -2.13 9.48
C VAL A 148 18.10 -2.09 10.99
N LEU A 149 18.03 -0.92 11.58
CA LEU A 149 18.07 -0.76 13.03
C LEU A 149 16.65 -0.85 13.59
N PHE A 150 16.40 -1.86 14.41
CA PHE A 150 15.22 -1.94 15.26
C PHE A 150 15.49 -1.22 16.58
N ASN A 151 14.52 -0.46 17.06
CA ASN A 151 14.57 0.20 18.36
C ASN A 151 13.24 -0.02 19.11
N LYS A 152 13.33 -0.57 20.32
CA LYS A 152 12.20 -0.69 21.23
C LYS A 152 12.04 0.58 22.03
N THR A 153 11.03 1.37 21.70
CA THR A 153 10.72 2.65 22.36
C THR A 153 9.78 2.47 23.57
N HIS A 154 9.59 3.54 24.32
CA HIS A 154 8.60 3.56 25.42
C HIS A 154 7.17 3.27 24.92
N PHE A 155 6.81 3.82 23.78
CA PHE A 155 5.45 3.70 23.21
C PHE A 155 5.26 2.53 22.26
N GLY A 156 6.31 1.77 21.97
CA GLY A 156 6.23 0.64 21.05
C GLY A 156 7.56 0.28 20.42
N PHE A 157 7.66 0.39 19.12
CA PHE A 157 8.89 0.12 18.37
C PHE A 157 9.01 1.03 17.15
N GLU A 158 10.22 1.12 16.63
CA GLU A 158 10.50 1.73 15.34
C GLU A 158 11.61 0.99 14.59
N TYR A 159 11.59 1.11 13.28
CA TYR A 159 12.65 0.67 12.40
C TYR A 159 13.25 1.85 11.66
N LYS A 160 14.57 1.92 11.63
CA LYS A 160 15.32 2.92 10.86
C LYS A 160 16.05 2.23 9.72
N LEU A 161 15.79 2.69 8.49
CA LEU A 161 16.32 2.16 7.26
C LEU A 161 17.03 3.26 6.48
N LYS A 162 18.24 3.01 5.98
CA LYS A 162 18.93 3.92 5.07
C LYS A 162 18.89 3.34 3.66
N SER A 163 18.43 4.13 2.69
CA SER A 163 18.43 3.72 1.29
C SER A 163 19.86 3.64 0.76
N PRO A 164 20.27 2.53 0.14
CA PRO A 164 21.55 2.43 -0.54
C PRO A 164 21.57 3.16 -1.90
N ILE A 165 20.40 3.62 -2.39
CA ILE A 165 20.26 4.28 -3.69
C ILE A 165 20.29 5.79 -3.54
N THR A 166 19.51 6.34 -2.60
CA THR A 166 19.34 7.79 -2.43
C THR A 166 20.00 8.31 -1.17
N GLU A 167 20.54 7.43 -0.32
CA GLU A 167 21.08 7.69 1.02
C GLU A 167 20.08 8.29 2.02
N ARG A 168 18.82 8.46 1.62
CA ARG A 168 17.75 8.92 2.50
C ARG A 168 17.50 7.92 3.60
N THR A 169 17.18 8.43 4.77
CA THR A 169 16.82 7.62 5.94
C THR A 169 15.32 7.67 6.17
N TYR A 170 14.76 6.51 6.42
CA TYR A 170 13.33 6.33 6.72
C TYR A 170 13.17 5.75 8.12
N ILE A 171 12.14 6.20 8.82
CA ILE A 171 11.71 5.61 10.10
C ILE A 171 10.25 5.22 9.98
N ILE A 172 9.93 3.98 10.35
CA ILE A 172 8.56 3.50 10.51
C ILE A 172 8.33 3.10 11.97
N ASN A 173 7.23 3.57 12.56
CA ASN A 173 6.88 3.29 13.94
C ASN A 173 5.82 2.17 14.08
N GLN A 174 5.47 1.83 15.33
CA GLN A 174 4.47 0.81 15.67
C GLN A 174 3.04 1.11 15.17
N GLU A 175 2.77 2.31 14.70
CA GLU A 175 1.49 2.70 14.12
C GLU A 175 1.49 2.57 12.59
N GLY A 176 2.63 2.21 12.00
CA GLY A 176 2.82 2.16 10.55
C GLY A 176 3.00 3.54 9.92
N THR A 177 3.35 4.55 10.71
CA THR A 177 3.68 5.88 10.20
C THR A 177 5.10 5.88 9.70
N LEU A 178 5.28 6.06 8.38
CA LEU A 178 6.57 6.18 7.73
C LEU A 178 6.96 7.66 7.60
N ARG A 179 8.17 8.00 8.02
CA ARG A 179 8.76 9.34 7.90
C ARG A 179 10.12 9.25 7.23
N GLN A 180 10.45 10.24 6.41
CA GLN A 180 11.79 10.49 5.92
C GLN A 180 12.48 11.52 6.84
N LEU A 181 13.74 11.28 7.19
CA LEU A 181 14.59 12.21 7.92
C LEU A 181 15.34 13.14 6.96
#